data_4c8be803569c0aee4c43145237cc3f33
#
_entry.id   4c8be803569c0aee4c43145237cc3f33
#
_cell.length_a   1.000
_cell.length_b   1.000
_cell.length_c   1.000
_cell.angle_alpha   90.00
_cell.angle_beta   90.00
_cell.angle_gamma   90.00
#
_symmetry.space_group_name_H-M   'P 1'
#
loop_
_entity.id
_entity.type
_entity.pdbx_description
1 polymer ?
#
loop_
_entity_poly.entity_id
_entity_poly.type
_entity_poly.pdbx_seq_one_letter_code
_entity_poly.pdbx_strand_id
1 'polypeptide(L)'
;MFFQQMALGTVLGWLAGRATRWATNRVGLEFEGLYPVLSVAFVLLTFGVTQAVGGSGFLAVYVSGIVLASRTYLHERSLAAFHDGLAWLMQITMFLTMGLLVRPDQLWQVAGAGLALSAFLVFVARPASVLVCLAPFRMALRDQL
;
A
#
# COMPACT_ATOMS: atom_id res chain seq x y z
N MET A 1 -4.97 21.36 -9.02
CA MET A 1 -5.30 20.60 -7.79
C MET A 1 -4.56 19.28 -7.70
N PHE A 2 -4.56 18.39 -8.74
CA PHE A 2 -3.91 17.08 -8.68
C PHE A 2 -2.40 17.15 -8.34
N PHE A 3 -1.62 17.95 -9.06
CA PHE A 3 -0.18 18.08 -8.80
C PHE A 3 0.13 18.65 -7.40
N GLN A 4 -0.69 19.55 -6.91
CA GLN A 4 -0.55 20.13 -5.57
C GLN A 4 -0.78 19.06 -4.48
N GLN A 5 -1.81 18.22 -4.64
CA GLN A 5 -2.09 17.12 -3.73
C GLN A 5 -0.96 16.08 -3.72
N MET A 6 -0.38 15.78 -4.89
CA MET A 6 0.75 14.87 -4.99
C MET A 6 2.02 15.45 -4.37
N ALA A 7 2.32 16.72 -4.61
CA ALA A 7 3.49 17.38 -4.03
C ALA A 7 3.40 17.44 -2.50
N LEU A 8 2.26 17.88 -1.96
CA LEU A 8 2.02 17.94 -0.51
C LEU A 8 2.08 16.53 0.11
N GLY A 9 1.45 15.53 -0.51
CA GLY A 9 1.50 14.15 -0.06
C GLY A 9 2.92 13.60 0.01
N THR A 10 3.74 13.87 -1.01
CA THR A 10 5.13 13.40 -1.06
C THR A 10 5.99 14.08 0.00
N VAL A 11 5.91 15.40 0.15
CA VAL A 11 6.70 16.14 1.13
C VAL A 11 6.34 15.76 2.56
N LEU A 12 5.04 15.76 2.88
CA LEU A 12 4.56 15.39 4.20
C LEU A 12 4.84 13.92 4.52
N GLY A 13 4.72 13.03 3.54
CA GLY A 13 5.07 11.62 3.69
C GLY A 13 6.56 11.40 3.98
N TRP A 14 7.42 12.14 3.30
CA TRP A 14 8.86 12.08 3.55
C TRP A 14 9.23 12.57 4.96
N LEU A 15 8.64 13.68 5.39
CA LEU A 15 8.83 14.21 6.75
C LEU A 15 8.32 13.24 7.80
N ALA A 16 7.12 12.68 7.60
CA ALA A 16 6.51 11.72 8.49
C ALA A 16 7.35 10.44 8.61
N GLY A 17 7.85 9.90 7.50
CA GLY A 17 8.73 8.72 7.51
C GLY A 17 10.03 8.96 8.31
N ARG A 18 10.62 10.16 8.20
CA ARG A 18 11.78 10.53 9.03
C ARG A 18 11.41 10.67 10.51
N ALA A 19 10.26 11.28 10.81
CA ALA A 19 9.76 11.46 12.17
C ALA A 19 9.47 10.11 12.83
N THR A 20 8.79 9.21 12.11
CA THR A 20 8.50 7.85 12.59
C THR A 20 9.78 7.09 12.91
N ARG A 21 10.76 7.12 12.00
CA ARG A 21 12.05 6.47 12.21
C ARG A 21 12.81 7.06 13.41
N TRP A 22 12.84 8.39 13.51
CA TRP A 22 13.48 9.06 14.65
C TRP A 22 12.81 8.67 15.96
N ALA A 23 11.47 8.67 15.99
CA ALA A 23 10.70 8.27 17.17
C ALA A 23 10.96 6.80 17.54
N THR A 24 10.88 5.88 16.57
CA THR A 24 11.12 4.44 16.80
C THR A 24 12.52 4.16 17.33
N ASN A 25 13.54 4.88 16.87
CA ASN A 25 14.91 4.68 17.31
C ASN A 25 15.25 5.39 18.63
N ARG A 26 14.50 6.41 19.01
CA ARG A 26 14.80 7.23 20.21
C ARG A 26 13.91 6.89 21.41
N VAL A 27 12.71 6.42 21.15
CA VAL A 27 11.78 5.99 22.21
C VAL A 27 12.13 4.54 22.57
N GLY A 28 12.90 4.37 23.64
CA GLY A 28 13.17 3.06 24.24
C GLY A 28 11.93 2.56 24.95
N LEU A 29 11.00 1.92 24.24
CA LEU A 29 9.82 1.34 24.84
C LEU A 29 10.22 0.05 25.58
N GLU A 30 9.76 -0.09 26.82
CA GLU A 30 10.04 -1.27 27.66
C GLU A 30 9.45 -2.57 27.06
N PHE A 31 8.39 -2.47 26.27
CA PHE A 31 7.70 -3.60 25.66
C PHE A 31 7.76 -3.55 24.14
N GLU A 32 8.25 -4.63 23.52
CA GLU A 32 8.34 -4.75 22.05
C GLU A 32 6.98 -4.61 21.34
N GLY A 33 5.89 -5.03 21.98
CA GLY A 33 4.53 -4.93 21.45
C GLY A 33 4.00 -3.50 21.26
N LEU A 34 4.63 -2.50 21.90
CA LEU A 34 4.23 -1.09 21.76
C LEU A 34 4.72 -0.44 20.46
N TYR A 35 5.79 -0.97 19.84
CA TYR A 35 6.31 -0.44 18.58
C TYR A 35 5.31 -0.53 17.39
N PRO A 36 4.60 -1.66 17.19
CA PRO A 36 3.53 -1.73 16.22
C PRO A 36 2.41 -0.71 16.44
N VAL A 37 1.98 -0.53 17.69
CA VAL A 37 0.93 0.44 18.03
C VAL A 37 1.39 1.87 17.72
N LEU A 38 2.63 2.19 18.07
CA LEU A 38 3.25 3.49 17.75
C LEU A 38 3.30 3.72 16.23
N SER A 39 3.67 2.68 15.46
CA SER A 39 3.73 2.80 14.00
C SER A 39 2.35 3.04 13.37
N VAL A 40 1.31 2.35 13.83
CA VAL A 40 -0.07 2.58 13.39
C VAL A 40 -0.53 4.00 13.73
N ALA A 41 -0.21 4.49 14.93
CA ALA A 41 -0.52 5.86 15.33
C ALA A 41 0.13 6.89 14.39
N PHE A 42 1.41 6.69 14.02
CA PHE A 42 2.09 7.54 13.04
C PHE A 42 1.48 7.47 11.64
N VAL A 43 1.05 6.28 11.19
CA VAL A 43 0.35 6.11 9.91
C VAL A 43 -0.95 6.90 9.89
N LEU A 44 -1.79 6.76 10.92
CA LEU A 44 -3.06 7.47 11.04
C LEU A 44 -2.86 8.98 11.15
N LEU A 45 -1.88 9.42 11.92
CA LEU A 45 -1.53 10.83 12.07
C LEU A 45 -1.04 11.42 10.74
N THR A 46 -0.17 10.71 10.02
CA THR A 46 0.34 11.12 8.70
C THR A 46 -0.81 11.26 7.71
N PHE A 47 -1.70 10.27 7.67
CA PHE A 47 -2.87 10.30 6.80
C PHE A 47 -3.78 11.49 7.14
N GLY A 48 -4.16 11.64 8.42
CA GLY A 48 -5.08 12.67 8.88
C GLY A 48 -4.55 14.10 8.65
N VAL A 49 -3.30 14.36 9.04
CA VAL A 49 -2.65 15.67 8.84
C VAL A 49 -2.54 16.02 7.37
N THR A 50 -2.11 15.07 6.53
CA THR A 50 -1.97 15.33 5.08
C THR A 50 -3.31 15.61 4.45
N GLN A 51 -4.34 14.89 4.82
CA GLN A 51 -5.70 15.08 4.33
C GLN A 51 -6.26 16.44 4.76
N ALA A 52 -6.02 16.86 6.00
CA ALA A 52 -6.47 18.17 6.53
C ALA A 52 -5.84 19.37 5.80
N VAL A 53 -4.61 19.22 5.32
CA VAL A 53 -3.90 20.27 4.54
C VAL A 53 -4.26 20.22 3.04
N GLY A 54 -5.13 19.28 2.62
CA GLY A 54 -5.53 19.14 1.22
C GLY A 54 -4.53 18.35 0.36
N GLY A 55 -3.63 17.59 0.97
CA GLY A 55 -2.73 16.67 0.30
C GLY A 55 -3.35 15.26 0.16
N SER A 56 -2.70 14.38 -0.60
CA SER A 56 -3.08 12.97 -0.68
C SER A 56 -2.54 12.18 0.51
N GLY A 57 -3.40 11.85 1.48
CA GLY A 57 -3.04 11.06 2.66
C GLY A 57 -2.51 9.67 2.31
N PHE A 58 -3.09 9.00 1.31
CA PHE A 58 -2.62 7.69 0.84
C PHE A 58 -1.19 7.76 0.29
N LEU A 59 -0.89 8.78 -0.52
CA LEU A 59 0.45 8.98 -1.05
C LEU A 59 1.45 9.30 0.07
N ALA A 60 1.06 10.10 1.05
CA ALA A 60 1.92 10.42 2.19
C ALA A 60 2.27 9.19 3.01
N VAL A 61 1.31 8.32 3.30
CA VAL A 61 1.55 7.06 4.02
C VAL A 61 2.45 6.14 3.19
N TYR A 62 2.23 6.03 1.89
CA TYR A 62 3.06 5.22 0.99
C TYR A 62 4.52 5.70 0.98
N VAL A 63 4.74 7.01 0.79
CA VAL A 63 6.08 7.60 0.81
C VAL A 63 6.74 7.44 2.17
N SER A 64 5.99 7.62 3.27
CA SER A 64 6.51 7.42 4.62
C SER A 64 6.98 5.98 4.84
N GLY A 65 6.26 4.99 4.32
CA GLY A 65 6.64 3.58 4.35
C GLY A 65 7.95 3.31 3.58
N ILE A 66 8.10 3.87 2.38
CA ILE A 66 9.35 3.76 1.61
C ILE A 66 10.53 4.37 2.37
N VAL A 67 10.35 5.55 2.96
CA VAL A 67 11.39 6.24 3.74
C VAL A 67 11.77 5.43 4.98
N LEU A 68 10.79 4.81 5.65
CA LEU A 68 11.04 3.94 6.78
C LEU A 68 11.82 2.69 6.37
N ALA A 69 11.41 2.02 5.30
CA ALA A 69 12.02 0.79 4.78
C ALA A 69 13.41 1.00 4.14
N SER A 70 13.78 2.25 3.79
CA SER A 70 15.03 2.55 3.10
C SER A 70 16.30 2.32 3.93
N ARG A 71 16.18 2.13 5.23
CA ARG A 71 17.30 1.86 6.14
C ARG A 71 16.85 0.96 7.28
N THR A 72 17.78 0.13 7.78
CA THR A 72 17.58 -0.72 8.96
C THR A 72 17.16 0.11 10.18
N TYR A 73 16.10 -0.27 10.83
CA TYR A 73 15.61 0.32 12.07
C TYR A 73 15.36 -0.77 13.13
N LEU A 74 15.32 -0.35 14.39
CA LEU A 74 15.09 -1.27 15.50
C LEU A 74 13.72 -1.95 15.36
N HIS A 75 13.68 -3.27 15.59
CA HIS A 75 12.45 -4.09 15.56
C HIS A 75 11.76 -4.21 14.17
N GLU A 76 12.51 -4.08 13.08
CA GLU A 76 12.01 -4.17 11.69
C GLU A 76 11.18 -5.43 11.45
N ARG A 77 11.66 -6.59 11.89
CA ARG A 77 10.96 -7.88 11.70
C ARG A 77 9.62 -7.94 12.44
N SER A 78 9.57 -7.42 13.66
CA SER A 78 8.35 -7.39 14.47
C SER A 78 7.31 -6.45 13.86
N LEU A 79 7.74 -5.28 13.40
CA LEU A 79 6.86 -4.33 12.73
C LEU A 79 6.34 -4.88 11.40
N ALA A 80 7.21 -5.49 10.59
CA ALA A 80 6.81 -6.08 9.31
C ALA A 80 5.78 -7.19 9.53
N ALA A 81 6.03 -8.14 10.43
CA ALA A 81 5.11 -9.23 10.72
C ALA A 81 3.74 -8.73 11.21
N PHE A 82 3.71 -7.67 12.03
CA PHE A 82 2.47 -7.06 12.50
C PHE A 82 1.68 -6.42 11.34
N HIS A 83 2.36 -5.64 10.49
CA HIS A 83 1.71 -4.99 9.34
C HIS A 83 1.23 -6.00 8.31
N ASP A 84 1.97 -7.09 8.09
CA ASP A 84 1.53 -8.19 7.23
C ASP A 84 0.25 -8.85 7.78
N GLY A 85 0.22 -9.14 9.08
CA GLY A 85 -0.98 -9.65 9.74
C GLY A 85 -2.18 -8.71 9.63
N LEU A 86 -1.96 -7.40 9.83
CA LEU A 86 -3.00 -6.40 9.69
C LEU A 86 -3.48 -6.29 8.24
N ALA A 87 -2.59 -6.36 7.26
CA ALA A 87 -2.93 -6.36 5.85
C ALA A 87 -3.81 -7.57 5.48
N TRP A 88 -3.48 -8.76 5.97
CA TRP A 88 -4.31 -9.96 5.80
C TRP A 88 -5.72 -9.79 6.39
N LEU A 89 -5.84 -9.26 7.60
CA LEU A 89 -7.13 -8.99 8.24
C LEU A 89 -7.96 -7.98 7.43
N MET A 90 -7.34 -6.89 6.97
CA MET A 90 -8.00 -5.88 6.15
C MET A 90 -8.43 -6.45 4.80
N GLN A 91 -7.62 -7.30 4.19
CA GLN A 91 -7.96 -7.98 2.95
C GLN A 91 -9.17 -8.91 3.11
N ILE A 92 -9.21 -9.73 4.16
CA ILE A 92 -10.35 -10.60 4.46
C ILE A 92 -11.61 -9.75 4.68
N THR A 93 -11.51 -8.68 5.47
CA THR A 93 -12.63 -7.76 5.73
C THR A 93 -13.14 -7.11 4.46
N MET A 94 -12.23 -6.67 3.58
CA MET A 94 -12.60 -6.07 2.29
C MET A 94 -13.36 -7.07 1.41
N PHE A 95 -12.86 -8.29 1.25
CA PHE A 95 -13.51 -9.31 0.42
C PHE A 95 -14.84 -9.76 1.02
N LEU A 96 -14.92 -9.90 2.35
CA LEU A 96 -16.18 -10.22 3.03
C LEU A 96 -17.22 -9.12 2.80
N THR A 97 -16.83 -7.86 2.97
CA THR A 97 -17.73 -6.72 2.75
C THR A 97 -18.17 -6.64 1.29
N MET A 98 -17.24 -6.81 0.34
CA MET A 98 -17.60 -6.87 -1.08
C MET A 98 -18.56 -8.01 -1.37
N GLY A 99 -18.34 -9.20 -0.81
CA GLY A 99 -19.21 -10.36 -0.98
C GLY A 99 -20.63 -10.11 -0.46
N LEU A 100 -20.76 -9.43 0.68
CA LEU A 100 -22.05 -9.06 1.27
C LEU A 100 -22.78 -7.96 0.48
N LEU A 101 -22.06 -7.07 -0.19
CA LEU A 101 -22.66 -6.01 -1.01
C LEU A 101 -23.11 -6.51 -2.38
N VAL A 102 -22.61 -7.64 -2.84
CA VAL A 102 -22.97 -8.21 -4.14
C VAL A 102 -24.43 -8.64 -4.14
N ARG A 103 -25.19 -8.15 -5.12
CA ARG A 103 -26.59 -8.55 -5.36
C ARG A 103 -26.63 -9.64 -6.44
N PRO A 104 -26.98 -10.87 -6.10
CA PRO A 104 -26.95 -11.99 -7.04
C PRO A 104 -27.88 -11.81 -8.25
N ASP A 105 -28.99 -11.12 -8.07
CA ASP A 105 -29.98 -10.82 -9.10
C ASP A 105 -29.45 -9.92 -10.23
N GLN A 106 -28.50 -9.02 -9.91
CA GLN A 106 -27.87 -8.13 -10.88
C GLN A 106 -26.62 -8.73 -11.52
N LEU A 107 -26.05 -9.76 -10.90
CA LEU A 107 -24.79 -10.37 -11.34
C LEU A 107 -24.87 -10.95 -12.74
N TRP A 108 -26.00 -11.60 -13.07
CA TRP A 108 -26.22 -12.20 -14.39
C TRP A 108 -26.20 -11.21 -15.54
N GLN A 109 -26.64 -9.98 -15.30
CA GLN A 109 -26.67 -8.95 -16.33
C GLN A 109 -25.28 -8.45 -16.73
N VAL A 110 -24.34 -8.48 -15.81
CA VAL A 110 -22.95 -8.00 -16.00
C VAL A 110 -21.94 -9.13 -16.12
N ALA A 111 -22.36 -10.39 -15.90
CA ALA A 111 -21.45 -11.55 -15.86
C ALA A 111 -20.65 -11.72 -17.17
N GLY A 112 -21.31 -11.54 -18.33
CA GLY A 112 -20.67 -11.67 -19.64
C GLY A 112 -19.57 -10.62 -19.84
N ALA A 113 -19.88 -9.36 -19.55
CA ALA A 113 -18.90 -8.26 -19.65
C ALA A 113 -17.76 -8.42 -18.64
N GLY A 114 -18.10 -8.84 -17.40
CA GLY A 114 -17.13 -9.12 -16.35
C GLY A 114 -16.16 -10.24 -16.71
N LEU A 115 -16.64 -11.35 -17.26
CA LEU A 115 -15.82 -12.46 -17.73
C LEU A 115 -14.91 -12.06 -18.90
N ALA A 116 -15.48 -11.33 -19.87
CA ALA A 116 -14.67 -10.84 -21.01
C ALA A 116 -13.56 -9.90 -20.56
N LEU A 117 -13.87 -8.96 -19.64
CA LEU A 117 -12.89 -8.05 -19.08
C LEU A 117 -11.82 -8.78 -18.25
N SER A 118 -12.22 -9.76 -17.43
CA SER A 118 -11.29 -10.57 -16.63
C SER A 118 -10.36 -11.37 -17.54
N ALA A 119 -10.89 -12.03 -18.57
CA ALA A 119 -10.10 -12.77 -19.53
C ALA A 119 -9.11 -11.84 -20.27
N PHE A 120 -9.55 -10.67 -20.71
CA PHE A 120 -8.68 -9.68 -21.35
C PHE A 120 -7.55 -9.22 -20.39
N LEU A 121 -7.87 -8.91 -19.13
CA LEU A 121 -6.88 -8.49 -18.15
C LEU A 121 -5.84 -9.58 -17.86
N VAL A 122 -6.26 -10.83 -17.72
CA VAL A 122 -5.36 -11.94 -17.41
C VAL A 122 -4.52 -12.35 -18.60
N PHE A 123 -5.11 -12.49 -19.80
CA PHE A 123 -4.43 -13.08 -20.95
C PHE A 123 -3.76 -12.03 -21.86
N VAL A 124 -4.17 -10.77 -21.81
CA VAL A 124 -3.63 -9.72 -22.69
C VAL A 124 -2.92 -8.63 -21.88
N ALA A 125 -3.61 -8.01 -20.92
CA ALA A 125 -3.05 -6.85 -20.23
C ALA A 125 -1.85 -7.23 -19.34
N ARG A 126 -1.93 -8.34 -18.65
CA ARG A 126 -0.87 -8.81 -17.75
C ARG A 126 0.42 -9.19 -18.49
N PRO A 127 0.40 -10.07 -19.51
CA PRO A 127 1.59 -10.35 -20.32
C PRO A 127 2.13 -9.11 -21.04
N ALA A 128 1.24 -8.27 -21.58
CA ALA A 128 1.65 -7.04 -22.26
C ALA A 128 2.39 -6.09 -21.31
N SER A 129 1.88 -5.88 -20.10
CA SER A 129 2.54 -5.03 -19.10
C SER A 129 3.92 -5.56 -18.69
N VAL A 130 4.03 -6.88 -18.48
CA VAL A 130 5.31 -7.52 -18.16
C VAL A 130 6.32 -7.35 -19.30
N LEU A 131 5.91 -7.61 -20.54
CA LEU A 131 6.76 -7.45 -21.73
C LEU A 131 7.22 -6.01 -21.91
N VAL A 132 6.31 -5.03 -21.75
CA VAL A 132 6.65 -3.61 -21.87
C VAL A 132 7.61 -3.17 -20.77
N CYS A 133 7.40 -3.62 -19.53
CA CYS A 133 8.28 -3.27 -18.40
C CYS A 133 9.67 -3.93 -18.51
N LEU A 134 9.76 -5.15 -19.05
CA LEU A 134 11.02 -5.87 -19.18
C LEU A 134 11.78 -5.56 -20.47
N ALA A 135 11.11 -5.02 -21.49
CA ALA A 135 11.73 -4.65 -22.77
C ALA A 135 13.03 -3.80 -22.63
N PRO A 136 13.11 -2.80 -21.73
CA PRO A 136 14.34 -2.02 -21.56
C PRO A 136 15.50 -2.80 -20.91
N PHE A 137 15.22 -3.90 -20.20
CA PHE A 137 16.24 -4.67 -19.46
C PHE A 137 16.93 -5.77 -20.30
N ARG A 138 16.60 -5.93 -21.58
CA ARG A 138 17.20 -6.93 -22.49
C ARG A 138 17.34 -8.34 -21.91
N MET A 139 16.46 -8.74 -21.01
CA MET A 139 16.44 -10.10 -20.47
C MET A 139 16.01 -11.08 -21.56
N ALA A 140 16.68 -12.24 -21.64
CA ALA A 140 16.30 -13.27 -22.60
C ALA A 140 14.87 -13.75 -22.33
N LEU A 141 14.06 -13.89 -23.35
CA LEU A 141 12.65 -14.34 -23.29
C LEU A 141 12.44 -15.64 -22.48
N ARG A 142 13.51 -16.42 -22.29
CA ARG A 142 13.51 -17.68 -21.55
C ARG A 142 13.40 -17.51 -20.03
N ASP A 143 13.73 -16.33 -19.50
CA ASP A 143 13.69 -16.03 -18.06
C ASP A 143 12.40 -15.27 -17.68
N GLN A 144 11.49 -15.05 -18.64
CA GLN A 144 10.26 -14.26 -18.46
C GLN A 144 9.00 -15.13 -18.29
N LEU A 145 9.12 -16.45 -18.44
CA LEU A 145 8.06 -17.45 -18.30
C LEU A 145 8.29 -18.34 -17.08
#